data_742a7fc97c0bbe2abf09f82753aad36a
#
_entry.id   742a7fc97c0bbe2abf09f82753aad36a
#
_cell.length_a   1.000
_cell.length_b   1.000
_cell.length_c   1.000
_cell.angle_alpha   90.00
_cell.angle_beta   90.00
_cell.angle_gamma   90.00
#
_symmetry.space_group_name_H-M   'P 1'
#
loop_
_entity.id
_entity.type
_entity.pdbx_description
1 polymer ?
#
loop_
_entity_poly.entity_id
_entity_poly.type
_entity_poly.pdbx_seq_one_letter_code
_entity_poly.pdbx_strand_id
1 'polypeptide(L)'
;MKEQIDIWLVGNTGLRNPNRIQDGFKVFAGSPFVGNLHGKDNEIGFMNLLNEKGIIQNEEGKDESGSHARKWRLMFAKNGFIYPQIKKKDGMQEDLGPVDNITPFGRMFLKADTYAAVQECYLRAMSVEQFPMPDGKRYFSPLRWLLAIMLELEKRTGSSELSRIEFALWGHTTNPSYNLSEVVDHILDLRRRRSVATAKRTFDRKEIVERGKYYDKKSDNFLDYSDMNMRYLRISGVLQRKGRGLIIVPAKPVSYTHLTLPTIR
;
A
#
# COMPACT_ATOMS: atom_id res chain seq x y z
N MET A 1 -7.52 16.23 23.24
CA MET A 1 -7.28 14.80 22.91
C MET A 1 -5.92 14.73 22.24
N LYS A 2 -5.03 13.83 22.67
CA LYS A 2 -3.80 13.59 21.91
C LYS A 2 -4.20 12.97 20.56
N GLU A 3 -3.75 13.57 19.48
CA GLU A 3 -4.03 13.10 18.13
C GLU A 3 -3.42 11.72 17.94
N GLN A 4 -4.25 10.68 17.77
CA GLN A 4 -3.76 9.32 17.58
C GLN A 4 -3.36 9.13 16.12
N ILE A 5 -2.15 8.66 15.90
CA ILE A 5 -1.61 8.41 14.57
C ILE A 5 -1.97 6.99 14.13
N ASP A 6 -2.46 6.87 12.89
CA ASP A 6 -2.61 5.61 12.18
C ASP A 6 -1.67 5.52 10.99
N ILE A 7 -1.14 4.32 10.75
CA ILE A 7 -0.34 4.03 9.56
C ILE A 7 -1.24 3.34 8.53
N TRP A 8 -1.48 3.98 7.39
CA TRP A 8 -2.15 3.30 6.29
C TRP A 8 -1.20 2.37 5.52
N LEU A 9 -1.70 1.21 5.10
CA LEU A 9 -0.91 0.16 4.47
C LEU A 9 -1.50 -0.22 3.11
N VAL A 10 -0.87 0.20 2.02
CA VAL A 10 -1.26 -0.22 0.66
C VAL A 10 -0.89 -1.67 0.37
N GLY A 11 0.17 -2.19 1.00
CA GLY A 11 0.60 -3.57 0.92
C GLY A 11 0.21 -4.40 2.14
N ASN A 12 0.78 -5.59 2.23
CA ASN A 12 0.65 -6.48 3.38
C ASN A 12 2.03 -6.85 3.91
N THR A 13 2.20 -6.80 5.25
CA THR A 13 3.48 -7.08 5.92
C THR A 13 4.02 -8.49 5.66
N GLY A 14 3.16 -9.45 5.34
CA GLY A 14 3.55 -10.81 4.95
C GLY A 14 3.86 -10.96 3.46
N LEU A 15 3.49 -9.98 2.62
CA LEU A 15 3.71 -9.97 1.17
C LEU A 15 4.44 -8.69 0.76
N ARG A 16 5.68 -8.56 1.18
CA ARG A 16 6.48 -7.33 1.03
C ARG A 16 6.95 -7.05 -0.39
N ASN A 17 6.88 -8.03 -1.29
CA ASN A 17 7.27 -7.87 -2.69
C ASN A 17 6.05 -7.94 -3.61
N PRO A 18 5.54 -6.79 -4.11
CA PRO A 18 4.37 -6.76 -4.97
C PRO A 18 4.58 -7.46 -6.32
N ASN A 19 5.83 -7.60 -6.80
CA ASN A 19 6.11 -8.29 -8.06
C ASN A 19 5.74 -9.78 -8.02
N ARG A 20 5.69 -10.40 -6.83
CA ARG A 20 5.30 -11.81 -6.66
C ARG A 20 3.79 -12.03 -6.69
N ILE A 21 2.99 -10.96 -6.59
CA ILE A 21 1.52 -11.10 -6.53
C ILE A 21 0.99 -11.66 -7.84
N GLN A 22 1.52 -11.25 -9.00
CA GLN A 22 1.08 -11.78 -10.28
C GLN A 22 1.36 -13.29 -10.40
N ASP A 23 2.54 -13.72 -9.98
CA ASP A 23 2.90 -15.14 -10.03
C ASP A 23 1.98 -15.98 -9.14
N GLY A 24 1.77 -15.54 -7.89
CA GLY A 24 0.83 -16.20 -6.99
C GLY A 24 -0.62 -16.15 -7.50
N PHE A 25 -1.00 -15.08 -8.21
CA PHE A 25 -2.33 -14.98 -8.80
C PHE A 25 -2.51 -15.90 -10.01
N LYS A 26 -1.46 -16.13 -10.82
CA LYS A 26 -1.46 -17.14 -11.89
C LYS A 26 -1.63 -18.55 -11.31
N VAL A 27 -0.94 -18.86 -10.21
CA VAL A 27 -1.12 -20.14 -9.50
C VAL A 27 -2.54 -20.28 -8.98
N PHE A 28 -3.10 -19.22 -8.36
CA PHE A 28 -4.49 -19.21 -7.91
C PHE A 28 -5.48 -19.47 -9.05
N ALA A 29 -5.31 -18.76 -10.17
CA ALA A 29 -6.21 -18.87 -11.34
C ALA A 29 -6.24 -20.26 -11.98
N GLY A 30 -5.15 -21.03 -11.87
CA GLY A 30 -5.07 -22.43 -12.32
C GLY A 30 -5.38 -23.47 -11.25
N SER A 31 -5.89 -23.07 -10.09
CA SER A 31 -6.11 -23.93 -8.94
C SER A 31 -7.59 -24.25 -8.71
N PRO A 32 -7.91 -25.30 -7.94
CA PRO A 32 -9.28 -25.59 -7.51
C PRO A 32 -9.84 -24.61 -6.48
N PHE A 33 -9.03 -23.65 -6.04
CA PHE A 33 -9.42 -22.67 -5.01
C PHE A 33 -10.13 -21.43 -5.56
N VAL A 34 -10.25 -21.30 -6.90
CA VAL A 34 -11.06 -20.24 -7.51
C VAL A 34 -12.52 -20.40 -7.08
N GLY A 35 -13.08 -19.34 -6.49
CA GLY A 35 -14.44 -19.35 -5.92
C GLY A 35 -14.55 -19.97 -4.53
N ASN A 36 -13.47 -20.51 -3.97
CA ASN A 36 -13.49 -21.19 -2.68
C ASN A 36 -12.13 -21.12 -1.96
N LEU A 37 -11.53 -19.93 -1.87
CA LEU A 37 -10.22 -19.77 -1.21
C LEU A 37 -10.36 -19.64 0.32
N HIS A 38 -11.52 -19.28 0.83
CA HIS A 38 -11.76 -19.11 2.26
C HIS A 38 -11.96 -20.45 2.99
N GLY A 39 -11.63 -20.46 4.28
CA GLY A 39 -11.71 -21.64 5.13
C GLY A 39 -10.34 -22.30 5.31
N LYS A 40 -10.12 -22.84 6.53
CA LYS A 40 -8.81 -23.29 6.99
C LYS A 40 -8.17 -24.31 6.03
N ASP A 41 -8.92 -25.29 5.57
CA ASP A 41 -8.38 -26.37 4.73
C ASP A 41 -8.00 -25.86 3.34
N ASN A 42 -8.82 -25.00 2.74
CA ASN A 42 -8.55 -24.37 1.45
C ASN A 42 -7.37 -23.39 1.55
N GLU A 43 -7.30 -22.63 2.63
CA GLU A 43 -6.19 -21.71 2.91
C GLU A 43 -4.86 -22.46 3.03
N ILE A 44 -4.85 -23.57 3.78
CA ILE A 44 -3.66 -24.44 3.90
C ILE A 44 -3.35 -25.10 2.56
N GLY A 45 -4.34 -25.63 1.84
CA GLY A 45 -4.15 -26.23 0.52
C GLY A 45 -3.55 -25.26 -0.49
N PHE A 46 -4.04 -24.02 -0.52
CA PHE A 46 -3.48 -22.99 -1.41
C PHE A 46 -2.05 -22.59 -1.00
N MET A 47 -1.77 -22.50 0.29
CA MET A 47 -0.42 -22.23 0.79
C MET A 47 0.56 -23.33 0.35
N ASN A 48 0.17 -24.61 0.47
CA ASN A 48 0.99 -25.73 0.03
C ASN A 48 1.25 -25.67 -1.49
N LEU A 49 0.21 -25.33 -2.29
CA LEU A 49 0.36 -25.14 -3.73
C LEU A 49 1.33 -24.00 -4.07
N LEU A 50 1.26 -22.86 -3.38
CA LEU A 50 2.21 -21.75 -3.55
C LEU A 50 3.65 -22.18 -3.22
N ASN A 51 3.83 -23.02 -2.20
CA ASN A 51 5.13 -23.55 -1.83
C ASN A 51 5.64 -24.54 -2.88
N GLU A 52 4.81 -25.48 -3.34
CA GLU A 52 5.12 -26.43 -4.42
C GLU A 52 5.56 -25.70 -5.71
N LYS A 53 4.89 -24.61 -6.05
CA LYS A 53 5.23 -23.77 -7.21
C LYS A 53 6.42 -22.81 -6.97
N GLY A 54 7.05 -22.85 -5.80
CA GLY A 54 8.20 -22.00 -5.47
C GLY A 54 7.87 -20.52 -5.30
N ILE A 55 6.58 -20.18 -5.20
CA ILE A 55 6.15 -18.79 -4.97
C ILE A 55 6.49 -18.33 -3.56
N ILE A 56 6.36 -19.21 -2.59
CA ILE A 56 6.77 -18.98 -1.21
C ILE A 56 7.76 -20.04 -0.80
N GLN A 57 8.57 -19.74 0.21
CA GLN A 57 9.37 -20.73 0.92
C GLN A 57 8.76 -20.83 2.32
N ASN A 58 8.00 -21.88 2.53
CA ASN A 58 7.47 -22.18 3.85
C ASN A 58 8.20 -23.41 4.38
N GLU A 59 8.84 -23.29 5.54
CA GLU A 59 9.34 -24.46 6.23
C GLU A 59 8.14 -25.26 6.75
N GLU A 60 8.14 -26.57 6.53
CA GLU A 60 7.08 -27.47 7.01
C GLU A 60 6.76 -27.20 8.49
N GLY A 61 5.46 -27.05 8.80
CA GLY A 61 4.97 -26.85 10.16
C GLY A 61 4.97 -25.40 10.69
N LYS A 62 5.49 -24.41 9.96
CA LYS A 62 5.51 -23.01 10.47
C LYS A 62 4.23 -22.21 10.32
N ASP A 63 3.28 -22.60 9.48
CA ASP A 63 1.98 -21.92 9.36
C ASP A 63 0.80 -22.90 9.26
N GLU A 64 0.54 -23.60 10.35
CA GLU A 64 -0.63 -24.49 10.49
C GLU A 64 -1.98 -23.74 10.47
N SER A 65 -1.94 -22.41 10.51
CA SER A 65 -3.13 -21.56 10.58
C SER A 65 -3.66 -21.10 9.22
N GLY A 66 -2.91 -21.30 8.13
CA GLY A 66 -3.24 -20.74 6.80
C GLY A 66 -3.11 -19.22 6.71
N SER A 67 -2.41 -18.59 7.67
CA SER A 67 -2.35 -17.12 7.75
C SER A 67 -1.71 -16.49 6.52
N HIS A 68 -0.75 -17.17 5.87
CA HIS A 68 -0.15 -16.71 4.63
C HIS A 68 -1.16 -16.70 3.47
N ALA A 69 -1.97 -17.74 3.31
CA ALA A 69 -2.99 -17.79 2.26
C ALA A 69 -4.03 -16.66 2.44
N ARG A 70 -4.44 -16.37 3.69
CA ARG A 70 -5.32 -15.21 3.97
C ARG A 70 -4.71 -13.89 3.55
N LYS A 71 -3.39 -13.72 3.68
CA LYS A 71 -2.69 -12.51 3.22
C LYS A 71 -2.71 -12.41 1.69
N TRP A 72 -2.52 -13.52 0.97
CA TRP A 72 -2.64 -13.56 -0.49
C TRP A 72 -4.06 -13.23 -0.93
N ARG A 73 -5.06 -13.92 -0.37
CA ARG A 73 -6.47 -13.66 -0.62
C ARG A 73 -6.84 -12.19 -0.40
N LEU A 74 -6.40 -11.62 0.73
CA LEU A 74 -6.61 -10.21 1.04
C LEU A 74 -6.00 -9.30 -0.04
N MET A 75 -4.78 -9.58 -0.48
CA MET A 75 -4.13 -8.77 -1.51
C MET A 75 -4.77 -8.92 -2.88
N PHE A 76 -5.26 -10.10 -3.24
CA PHE A 76 -6.03 -10.29 -4.48
C PHE A 76 -7.34 -9.49 -4.46
N ALA A 77 -8.08 -9.56 -3.35
CA ALA A 77 -9.33 -8.83 -3.16
C ALA A 77 -9.11 -7.32 -3.11
N LYS A 78 -8.10 -6.86 -2.35
CA LYS A 78 -7.76 -5.45 -2.16
C LYS A 78 -7.39 -4.77 -3.47
N ASN A 79 -6.71 -5.48 -4.38
CA ASN A 79 -6.39 -4.98 -5.71
C ASN A 79 -7.54 -5.17 -6.72
N GLY A 80 -8.68 -5.71 -6.31
CA GLY A 80 -9.83 -5.95 -7.18
C GLY A 80 -9.66 -7.11 -8.16
N PHE A 81 -8.71 -8.00 -7.94
CA PHE A 81 -8.45 -9.14 -8.83
C PHE A 81 -9.43 -10.30 -8.60
N ILE A 82 -9.95 -10.44 -7.36
CA ILE A 82 -11.04 -11.35 -7.02
C ILE A 82 -12.16 -10.57 -6.32
N TYR A 83 -13.39 -11.11 -6.35
CA TYR A 83 -14.50 -10.57 -5.60
C TYR A 83 -14.27 -10.82 -4.10
N PRO A 84 -14.26 -9.77 -3.26
CA PRO A 84 -14.10 -9.93 -1.82
C PRO A 84 -15.36 -10.48 -1.18
N GLN A 85 -15.21 -11.11 -0.03
CA GLN A 85 -16.31 -11.37 0.88
C GLN A 85 -16.64 -10.09 1.64
N ILE A 86 -17.88 -9.61 1.54
CA ILE A 86 -18.36 -8.46 2.30
C ILE A 86 -19.25 -8.89 3.46
N LYS A 87 -19.35 -8.03 4.48
CA LYS A 87 -20.28 -8.23 5.58
C LYS A 87 -21.67 -7.76 5.17
N LYS A 88 -22.73 -8.45 5.60
CA LYS A 88 -24.13 -8.07 5.30
C LYS A 88 -24.45 -6.58 5.56
N LYS A 89 -23.83 -5.99 6.56
CA LYS A 89 -24.00 -4.56 6.86
C LYS A 89 -23.41 -3.61 5.80
N ASP A 90 -22.51 -4.10 4.94
CA ASP A 90 -21.80 -3.32 3.95
C ASP A 90 -22.43 -3.48 2.54
N GLY A 91 -23.49 -4.29 2.39
CA GLY A 91 -24.24 -4.51 1.15
C GLY A 91 -24.57 -5.98 0.89
N MET A 92 -25.17 -6.24 -0.26
CA MET A 92 -25.50 -7.59 -0.71
C MET A 92 -24.34 -8.18 -1.52
N GLN A 93 -23.95 -9.41 -1.22
CA GLN A 93 -22.85 -10.08 -1.93
C GLN A 93 -23.18 -10.30 -3.41
N GLU A 94 -24.45 -10.51 -3.72
CA GLU A 94 -24.98 -10.72 -5.08
C GLU A 94 -24.72 -9.51 -5.98
N ASP A 95 -24.81 -8.30 -5.44
CA ASP A 95 -24.55 -7.05 -6.18
C ASP A 95 -23.08 -6.89 -6.55
N LEU A 96 -22.19 -7.46 -5.74
CA LEU A 96 -20.75 -7.37 -5.96
C LEU A 96 -20.23 -8.49 -6.87
N GLY A 97 -20.69 -9.71 -6.64
CA GLY A 97 -20.29 -10.91 -7.37
C GLY A 97 -19.87 -12.07 -6.47
N PRO A 98 -19.62 -13.25 -7.04
CA PRO A 98 -19.34 -14.46 -6.28
C PRO A 98 -17.97 -14.42 -5.61
N VAL A 99 -17.96 -14.65 -4.29
CA VAL A 99 -16.76 -14.60 -3.44
C VAL A 99 -15.61 -15.41 -4.03
N ASP A 100 -14.40 -14.90 -3.94
CA ASP A 100 -13.15 -15.52 -4.39
C ASP A 100 -13.08 -15.86 -5.89
N ASN A 101 -14.09 -15.50 -6.70
CA ASN A 101 -14.03 -15.62 -8.15
C ASN A 101 -13.19 -14.49 -8.75
N ILE A 102 -12.57 -14.78 -9.90
CA ILE A 102 -11.72 -13.83 -10.62
C ILE A 102 -12.59 -12.78 -11.30
N THR A 103 -12.33 -11.52 -11.01
CA THR A 103 -13.02 -10.37 -11.62
C THR A 103 -12.62 -10.18 -13.09
N PRO A 104 -13.36 -9.38 -13.87
CA PRO A 104 -12.90 -8.93 -15.19
C PRO A 104 -11.53 -8.24 -15.11
N PHE A 105 -11.28 -7.46 -14.06
CA PHE A 105 -9.99 -6.81 -13.84
C PHE A 105 -8.88 -7.81 -13.48
N GLY A 106 -9.19 -8.83 -12.67
CA GLY A 106 -8.27 -9.94 -12.40
C GLY A 106 -7.87 -10.70 -13.66
N ARG A 107 -8.82 -10.92 -14.60
CA ARG A 107 -8.50 -11.51 -15.91
C ARG A 107 -7.59 -10.62 -16.75
N MET A 108 -7.75 -9.31 -16.67
CA MET A 108 -6.83 -8.36 -17.33
C MET A 108 -5.43 -8.45 -16.72
N PHE A 109 -5.32 -8.53 -15.40
CA PHE A 109 -4.04 -8.68 -14.70
C PHE A 109 -3.32 -10.00 -15.04
N LEU A 110 -4.05 -11.12 -15.22
CA LEU A 110 -3.48 -12.39 -15.68
C LEU A 110 -2.87 -12.31 -17.08
N LYS A 111 -3.46 -11.48 -17.95
CA LYS A 111 -3.01 -11.27 -19.34
C LYS A 111 -1.90 -10.22 -19.45
N ALA A 112 -1.57 -9.52 -18.40
CA ALA A 112 -0.50 -8.53 -18.38
C ALA A 112 0.85 -9.25 -18.48
N ASP A 113 1.42 -9.30 -19.67
CA ASP A 113 2.65 -10.01 -20.03
C ASP A 113 3.89 -9.11 -20.04
N THR A 114 3.69 -7.80 -20.02
CA THR A 114 4.76 -6.80 -19.93
C THR A 114 4.78 -6.10 -18.58
N TYR A 115 5.95 -5.63 -18.17
CA TYR A 115 6.07 -4.86 -16.93
C TYR A 115 5.18 -3.59 -16.95
N ALA A 116 5.07 -2.92 -18.09
CA ALA A 116 4.21 -1.76 -18.25
C ALA A 116 2.71 -2.11 -18.07
N ALA A 117 2.25 -3.23 -18.60
CA ALA A 117 0.87 -3.70 -18.42
C ALA A 117 0.58 -4.06 -16.94
N VAL A 118 1.55 -4.67 -16.26
CA VAL A 118 1.46 -4.95 -14.81
C VAL A 118 1.39 -3.64 -14.01
N GLN A 119 2.25 -2.66 -14.33
CA GLN A 119 2.22 -1.34 -13.71
C GLN A 119 0.88 -0.63 -13.90
N GLU A 120 0.32 -0.70 -15.10
CA GLU A 120 -1.00 -0.11 -15.40
C GLU A 120 -2.12 -0.74 -14.55
N CYS A 121 -2.10 -2.06 -14.36
CA CYS A 121 -3.05 -2.74 -13.47
C CYS A 121 -2.90 -2.25 -12.02
N TYR A 122 -1.68 -2.15 -11.50
CA TYR A 122 -1.47 -1.62 -10.16
C TYR A 122 -1.86 -0.15 -10.02
N LEU A 123 -1.56 0.68 -11.03
CA LEU A 123 -1.96 2.08 -11.02
C LEU A 123 -3.49 2.21 -10.92
N ARG A 124 -4.24 1.44 -11.72
CA ARG A 124 -5.70 1.42 -11.69
C ARG A 124 -6.23 0.97 -10.33
N ALA A 125 -5.71 -0.15 -9.78
CA ALA A 125 -6.09 -0.63 -8.46
C ALA A 125 -5.87 0.43 -7.38
N MET A 126 -4.68 1.02 -7.30
CA MET A 126 -4.33 2.01 -6.28
C MET A 126 -5.05 3.34 -6.46
N SER A 127 -5.46 3.69 -7.69
CA SER A 127 -6.21 4.94 -7.96
C SER A 127 -7.61 4.92 -7.38
N VAL A 128 -8.21 3.73 -7.25
CA VAL A 128 -9.57 3.53 -6.71
C VAL A 128 -9.56 2.99 -5.28
N GLU A 129 -8.38 2.57 -4.78
CA GLU A 129 -8.25 2.06 -3.42
C GLU A 129 -8.63 3.13 -2.40
N GLN A 130 -9.46 2.75 -1.43
CA GLN A 130 -10.02 3.64 -0.44
C GLN A 130 -9.69 3.16 0.97
N PHE A 131 -9.24 4.10 1.81
CA PHE A 131 -9.02 3.89 3.23
C PHE A 131 -9.98 4.73 4.04
N PRO A 132 -10.51 4.22 5.17
CA PRO A 132 -11.36 5.01 6.03
C PRO A 132 -10.58 6.17 6.67
N MET A 133 -11.25 7.31 6.76
CA MET A 133 -10.78 8.43 7.59
C MET A 133 -11.02 8.12 9.08
N PRO A 134 -10.35 8.84 10.00
CA PRO A 134 -10.54 8.64 11.45
C PRO A 134 -12.00 8.78 11.92
N ASP A 135 -12.84 9.51 11.19
CA ASP A 135 -14.28 9.66 11.48
C ASP A 135 -15.11 8.41 11.11
N GLY A 136 -14.51 7.43 10.42
CA GLY A 136 -15.15 6.20 9.96
C GLY A 136 -16.26 6.41 8.91
N LYS A 137 -16.49 7.64 8.44
CA LYS A 137 -17.55 8.01 7.50
C LYS A 137 -17.01 8.35 6.12
N ARG A 138 -15.88 9.02 6.08
CA ARG A 138 -15.21 9.43 4.84
C ARG A 138 -14.07 8.48 4.51
N TYR A 139 -13.68 8.47 3.24
CA TYR A 139 -12.59 7.65 2.73
C TYR A 139 -11.61 8.51 1.94
N PHE A 140 -10.38 8.04 1.81
CA PHE A 140 -9.35 8.70 1.00
C PHE A 140 -8.51 7.68 0.23
N SER A 141 -7.94 8.09 -0.90
CA SER A 141 -6.97 7.28 -1.64
C SER A 141 -5.55 7.59 -1.15
N PRO A 142 -4.80 6.60 -0.60
CA PRO A 142 -3.42 6.80 -0.15
C PRO A 142 -2.49 7.29 -1.25
N LEU A 143 -2.61 6.74 -2.47
CA LEU A 143 -1.79 7.17 -3.61
C LEU A 143 -2.03 8.64 -3.95
N ARG A 144 -3.30 9.06 -4.02
CA ARG A 144 -3.66 10.47 -4.33
C ARG A 144 -3.15 11.42 -3.24
N TRP A 145 -3.30 11.03 -1.98
CA TRP A 145 -2.82 11.84 -0.86
C TRP A 145 -1.29 11.99 -0.90
N LEU A 146 -0.57 10.91 -1.13
CA LEU A 146 0.89 10.96 -1.24
C LEU A 146 1.35 11.83 -2.41
N LEU A 147 0.71 11.69 -3.57
CA LEU A 147 1.01 12.52 -4.73
C LEU A 147 0.74 14.01 -4.45
N ALA A 148 -0.32 14.34 -3.72
CA ALA A 148 -0.59 15.72 -3.30
C ALA A 148 0.55 16.28 -2.43
N ILE A 149 1.03 15.53 -1.44
CA ILE A 149 2.19 15.91 -0.61
C ILE A 149 3.42 16.15 -1.49
N MET A 150 3.72 15.20 -2.39
CA MET A 150 4.93 15.27 -3.23
C MET A 150 4.88 16.41 -4.25
N LEU A 151 3.72 16.71 -4.83
CA LEU A 151 3.53 17.84 -5.74
C LEU A 151 3.62 19.18 -5.01
N GLU A 152 3.11 19.29 -3.79
CA GLU A 152 3.27 20.50 -3.00
C GLU A 152 4.72 20.70 -2.55
N LEU A 153 5.47 19.61 -2.27
CA LEU A 153 6.91 19.67 -2.07
C LEU A 153 7.62 20.18 -3.32
N GLU A 154 7.28 19.68 -4.51
CA GLU A 154 7.87 20.11 -5.79
C GLU A 154 7.62 21.59 -6.04
N LYS A 155 6.41 22.07 -5.82
CA LYS A 155 6.04 23.48 -5.94
C LYS A 155 6.89 24.38 -5.05
N ARG A 156 7.19 23.94 -3.81
CA ARG A 156 7.94 24.75 -2.83
C ARG A 156 9.45 24.64 -2.92
N THR A 157 9.96 23.51 -3.44
CA THR A 157 11.41 23.22 -3.40
C THR A 157 12.03 22.93 -4.76
N GLY A 158 11.22 22.84 -5.82
CA GLY A 158 11.65 22.40 -7.14
C GLY A 158 11.88 20.89 -7.25
N SER A 159 11.50 20.10 -6.22
CA SER A 159 11.69 18.64 -6.22
C SER A 159 10.56 17.94 -5.49
N SER A 160 9.98 16.93 -6.15
CA SER A 160 8.97 16.04 -5.54
C SER A 160 9.59 14.95 -4.66
N GLU A 161 10.90 14.98 -4.38
CA GLU A 161 11.57 13.96 -3.58
C GLU A 161 11.04 13.91 -2.15
N LEU A 162 10.73 12.70 -1.71
CA LEU A 162 10.31 12.37 -0.35
C LEU A 162 11.22 11.26 0.18
N SER A 163 12.06 11.56 1.15
CA SER A 163 12.98 10.58 1.74
C SER A 163 12.23 9.52 2.55
N ARG A 164 12.89 8.38 2.82
CA ARG A 164 12.30 7.30 3.62
C ARG A 164 11.85 7.78 5.01
N ILE A 165 12.64 8.62 5.68
CA ILE A 165 12.28 9.10 7.01
C ILE A 165 11.09 10.08 6.97
N GLU A 166 11.04 10.95 5.98
CA GLU A 166 9.93 11.88 5.76
C GLU A 166 8.64 11.11 5.45
N PHE A 167 8.73 10.10 4.56
CA PHE A 167 7.60 9.22 4.29
C PHE A 167 7.16 8.44 5.54
N ALA A 168 8.12 7.90 6.32
CA ALA A 168 7.82 7.14 7.52
C ALA A 168 7.11 7.99 8.59
N LEU A 169 7.52 9.25 8.77
CA LEU A 169 6.98 10.10 9.83
C LEU A 169 5.74 10.89 9.40
N TRP A 170 5.61 11.26 8.12
CA TRP A 170 4.58 12.17 7.63
C TRP A 170 3.80 11.65 6.43
N GLY A 171 4.41 10.88 5.53
CA GLY A 171 3.77 10.37 4.33
C GLY A 171 2.63 9.40 4.67
N HIS A 172 2.95 8.26 5.28
CA HIS A 172 1.99 7.19 5.54
C HIS A 172 1.32 7.26 6.92
N THR A 173 1.55 8.33 7.67
CA THR A 173 0.94 8.59 9.00
C THR A 173 -0.05 9.74 8.99
N THR A 174 -0.32 10.31 7.83
CA THR A 174 -1.27 11.42 7.63
C THR A 174 -2.31 11.05 6.59
N ASN A 175 -3.39 11.80 6.55
CA ASN A 175 -4.52 11.63 5.64
C ASN A 175 -5.13 13.02 5.35
N PRO A 176 -6.14 13.16 4.47
CA PRO A 176 -6.72 14.47 4.14
C PRO A 176 -7.47 15.20 5.27
N SER A 177 -7.54 14.66 6.49
CA SER A 177 -7.98 15.46 7.66
C SER A 177 -6.89 16.39 8.16
N TYR A 178 -5.64 16.13 7.81
CA TYR A 178 -4.53 17.04 8.03
C TYR A 178 -4.54 18.15 6.96
N ASN A 179 -4.11 19.34 7.34
CA ASN A 179 -3.85 20.39 6.37
C ASN A 179 -2.60 20.02 5.54
N LEU A 180 -2.75 19.93 4.21
CA LEU A 180 -1.67 19.57 3.31
C LEU A 180 -0.45 20.49 3.46
N SER A 181 -0.71 21.80 3.59
CA SER A 181 0.36 22.80 3.78
C SER A 181 1.16 22.52 5.06
N GLU A 182 0.49 22.24 6.17
CA GLU A 182 1.12 21.93 7.45
C GLU A 182 1.92 20.63 7.40
N VAL A 183 1.42 19.60 6.73
CA VAL A 183 2.17 18.34 6.53
C VAL A 183 3.48 18.61 5.80
N VAL A 184 3.44 19.42 4.75
CA VAL A 184 4.63 19.79 3.98
C VAL A 184 5.57 20.68 4.83
N ASP A 185 5.05 21.60 5.64
CA ASP A 185 5.86 22.41 6.57
C ASP A 185 6.61 21.51 7.57
N HIS A 186 5.96 20.49 8.12
CA HIS A 186 6.61 19.51 8.98
C HIS A 186 7.70 18.71 8.29
N ILE A 187 7.49 18.32 7.04
CA ILE A 187 8.50 17.64 6.23
C ILE A 187 9.71 18.56 5.98
N LEU A 188 9.47 19.82 5.62
CA LEU A 188 10.53 20.78 5.37
C LEU A 188 11.30 21.15 6.65
N ASP A 189 10.62 21.28 7.79
CA ASP A 189 11.27 21.48 9.09
C ASP A 189 12.13 20.27 9.49
N LEU A 190 11.59 19.05 9.34
CA LEU A 190 12.36 17.82 9.56
C LEU A 190 13.61 17.79 8.69
N ARG A 191 13.50 18.14 7.42
CA ARG A 191 14.60 18.20 6.45
C ARG A 191 15.66 19.21 6.89
N ARG A 192 15.23 20.43 7.29
CA ARG A 192 16.11 21.49 7.80
C ARG A 192 16.85 21.05 9.05
N ARG A 193 16.16 20.54 10.07
CA ARG A 193 16.78 20.06 11.33
C ARG A 193 17.72 18.89 11.08
N ARG A 194 17.36 17.97 10.18
CA ARG A 194 18.21 16.83 9.81
C ARG A 194 19.47 17.24 9.07
N SER A 195 19.44 18.29 8.24
CA SER A 195 20.60 18.76 7.46
C SER A 195 21.74 19.19 8.34
N VAL A 196 21.46 19.84 9.48
CA VAL A 196 22.44 20.35 10.45
C VAL A 196 22.80 19.33 11.53
N ALA A 197 22.11 18.19 11.59
CA ALA A 197 22.40 17.16 12.59
C ALA A 197 23.73 16.45 12.32
N THR A 198 24.63 16.40 13.30
CA THR A 198 25.94 15.75 13.22
C THR A 198 25.78 14.23 13.02
N ALA A 199 24.86 13.57 13.73
CA ALA A 199 24.60 12.14 13.68
C ALA A 199 23.18 11.87 13.14
N LYS A 200 23.02 11.83 11.82
CA LYS A 200 21.72 11.72 11.13
C LYS A 200 20.90 10.50 11.58
N ARG A 201 21.54 9.33 11.81
CA ARG A 201 20.83 8.13 12.30
C ARG A 201 20.27 8.31 13.71
N THR A 202 21.02 8.96 14.60
CA THR A 202 20.58 9.26 15.97
C THR A 202 19.43 10.27 15.94
N PHE A 203 19.53 11.28 15.09
CA PHE A 203 18.45 12.25 14.86
C PHE A 203 17.18 11.53 14.38
N ASP A 204 17.27 10.73 13.32
CA ASP A 204 16.13 9.97 12.75
C ASP A 204 15.46 9.09 13.83
N ARG A 205 16.25 8.42 14.69
CA ARG A 205 15.73 7.60 15.80
C ARG A 205 14.96 8.43 16.82
N LYS A 206 15.46 9.61 17.18
CA LYS A 206 14.78 10.52 18.09
C LYS A 206 13.43 10.98 17.52
N GLU A 207 13.39 11.39 16.26
CA GLU A 207 12.16 11.82 15.60
C GLU A 207 11.12 10.67 15.54
N ILE A 208 11.54 9.42 15.29
CA ILE A 208 10.68 8.24 15.33
C ILE A 208 10.09 8.02 16.73
N VAL A 209 10.90 8.13 17.77
CA VAL A 209 10.43 7.97 19.16
C VAL A 209 9.45 9.09 19.53
N GLU A 210 9.75 10.33 19.17
CA GLU A 210 8.86 11.47 19.43
C GLU A 210 7.51 11.30 18.72
N ARG A 211 7.51 10.98 17.43
CA ARG A 211 6.29 10.72 16.66
C ARG A 211 5.54 9.49 17.19
N GLY A 212 6.27 8.48 17.63
CA GLY A 212 5.75 7.24 18.21
C GLY A 212 4.96 7.41 19.52
N LYS A 213 5.11 8.53 20.23
CA LYS A 213 4.30 8.84 21.42
C LYS A 213 2.80 8.99 21.12
N TYR A 214 2.46 9.22 19.86
CA TYR A 214 1.10 9.39 19.37
C TYR A 214 0.57 8.14 18.64
N TYR A 215 1.31 7.03 18.67
CA TYR A 215 0.99 5.79 18.04
C TYR A 215 0.81 4.70 19.11
N ASP A 216 -0.27 3.91 19.00
CA ASP A 216 -0.64 2.90 20.00
C ASP A 216 0.16 1.58 19.90
N LYS A 217 0.96 1.45 18.82
CA LYS A 217 1.81 0.28 18.56
C LYS A 217 3.30 0.65 18.62
N LYS A 218 4.16 -0.30 18.25
CA LYS A 218 5.61 -0.07 18.27
C LYS A 218 6.03 0.95 17.22
N SER A 219 6.78 1.97 17.64
CA SER A 219 7.30 3.04 16.75
C SER A 219 8.24 2.51 15.66
N ASP A 220 8.88 1.37 15.85
CA ASP A 220 9.70 0.71 14.82
C ASP A 220 8.89 0.38 13.55
N ASN A 221 7.57 0.22 13.67
CA ASN A 221 6.67 0.00 12.54
C ASN A 221 6.71 1.16 11.53
N PHE A 222 7.03 2.39 11.94
CA PHE A 222 7.13 3.51 11.01
C PHE A 222 8.12 3.25 9.87
N LEU A 223 9.31 2.77 10.20
CA LEU A 223 10.32 2.46 9.19
C LEU A 223 10.06 1.14 8.46
N ASP A 224 9.57 0.14 9.18
CA ASP A 224 9.29 -1.18 8.61
C ASP A 224 8.17 -1.13 7.59
N TYR A 225 7.06 -0.50 7.95
CA TYR A 225 5.90 -0.36 7.06
C TYR A 225 6.13 0.66 5.94
N SER A 226 6.97 1.68 6.17
CA SER A 226 7.33 2.62 5.11
C SER A 226 8.05 1.93 3.96
N ASP A 227 8.99 1.03 4.24
CA ASP A 227 9.71 0.28 3.21
C ASP A 227 8.76 -0.59 2.38
N MET A 228 7.84 -1.28 3.03
CA MET A 228 6.81 -2.07 2.34
C MET A 228 5.90 -1.17 1.48
N ASN A 229 5.31 -0.12 2.05
CA ASN A 229 4.44 0.80 1.33
C ASN A 229 5.13 1.42 0.11
N MET A 230 6.39 1.85 0.25
CA MET A 230 7.16 2.39 -0.86
C MET A 230 7.39 1.38 -1.99
N ARG A 231 7.53 0.08 -1.68
CA ARG A 231 7.64 -0.96 -2.72
C ARG A 231 6.33 -1.08 -3.51
N TYR A 232 5.20 -1.11 -2.81
CA TYR A 232 3.88 -1.16 -3.44
C TYR A 232 3.57 0.11 -4.25
N LEU A 233 3.83 1.28 -3.71
CA LEU A 233 3.58 2.54 -4.41
C LEU A 233 4.39 2.67 -5.70
N ARG A 234 5.63 2.16 -5.73
CA ARG A 234 6.49 2.19 -6.93
C ARG A 234 5.99 1.29 -8.06
N ILE A 235 5.33 0.16 -7.75
CA ILE A 235 4.85 -0.73 -8.82
C ILE A 235 3.76 -0.08 -9.67
N SER A 236 3.15 1.00 -9.22
CA SER A 236 2.21 1.81 -10.01
C SER A 236 2.86 2.50 -11.22
N GLY A 237 4.19 2.60 -11.25
CA GLY A 237 4.95 3.27 -12.32
C GLY A 237 4.91 4.79 -12.28
N VAL A 238 4.09 5.43 -11.42
CA VAL A 238 4.06 6.90 -11.26
C VAL A 238 5.09 7.41 -10.25
N LEU A 239 5.62 6.50 -9.43
CA LEU A 239 6.66 6.76 -8.46
C LEU A 239 7.87 5.88 -8.75
N GLN A 240 9.06 6.44 -8.57
CA GLN A 240 10.31 5.69 -8.66
C GLN A 240 11.17 5.89 -7.41
N ARG A 241 12.17 5.04 -7.26
CA ARG A 241 13.13 5.15 -6.17
C ARG A 241 14.09 6.32 -6.39
N LYS A 242 14.29 7.12 -5.35
CA LYS A 242 15.36 8.12 -5.28
C LYS A 242 16.14 7.91 -3.98
N GLY A 243 17.37 7.39 -4.07
CA GLY A 243 18.10 6.96 -2.87
C GLY A 243 17.33 5.91 -2.06
N ARG A 244 16.95 6.25 -0.83
CA ARG A 244 16.06 5.44 0.03
C ARG A 244 14.63 5.98 0.08
N GLY A 245 14.27 6.94 -0.75
CA GLY A 245 12.96 7.57 -0.82
C GLY A 245 12.27 7.36 -2.15
N LEU A 246 11.31 8.24 -2.41
CA LEU A 246 10.46 8.28 -3.60
C LEU A 246 10.61 9.60 -4.33
N ILE A 247 10.41 9.58 -5.64
CA ILE A 247 10.21 10.76 -6.47
C ILE A 247 9.15 10.46 -7.52
N ILE A 248 8.40 11.47 -7.94
CA ILE A 248 7.45 11.36 -9.06
C ILE A 248 8.24 11.17 -10.36
N VAL A 249 7.77 10.28 -11.24
CA VAL A 249 8.41 10.04 -12.54
C VAL A 249 8.11 11.21 -13.48
N PRO A 250 9.11 11.99 -13.94
CA PRO A 250 8.89 13.24 -14.68
C PRO A 250 8.15 13.07 -16.02
N ALA A 251 8.22 11.88 -16.62
CA ALA A 251 7.69 11.61 -17.96
C ALA A 251 6.16 11.45 -18.06
N LYS A 252 5.42 11.59 -16.94
CA LYS A 252 3.96 11.38 -16.94
C LYS A 252 3.17 12.50 -16.23
N PRO A 253 3.38 13.80 -16.53
CA PRO A 253 2.72 14.88 -15.79
C PRO A 253 1.18 14.87 -15.94
N VAL A 254 0.66 14.47 -17.10
CA VAL A 254 -0.80 14.44 -17.38
C VAL A 254 -1.54 13.42 -16.50
N SER A 255 -0.93 12.27 -16.20
CA SER A 255 -1.54 11.23 -15.36
C SER A 255 -1.71 11.68 -13.91
N TYR A 256 -0.85 12.58 -13.42
CA TYR A 256 -0.89 13.04 -12.03
C TYR A 256 -2.03 14.03 -11.77
N THR A 257 -2.33 14.90 -12.71
CA THR A 257 -3.38 15.92 -12.57
C THR A 257 -4.74 15.27 -12.32
N HIS A 258 -5.05 14.19 -13.02
CA HIS A 258 -6.30 13.46 -12.82
C HIS A 258 -6.36 12.67 -11.51
N LEU A 259 -5.20 12.24 -10.98
CA LEU A 259 -5.11 11.51 -9.72
C LEU A 259 -5.17 12.41 -8.49
N THR A 260 -4.75 13.68 -8.63
CA THR A 260 -4.61 14.60 -7.51
C THR A 260 -5.75 15.62 -7.38
N LEU A 261 -6.62 15.75 -8.40
CA LEU A 261 -7.79 16.61 -8.28
C LEU A 261 -8.70 16.10 -7.16
N PRO A 262 -8.94 16.90 -6.11
CA PRO A 262 -9.81 16.49 -5.03
C PRO A 262 -11.24 16.44 -5.56
N THR A 263 -11.84 15.26 -5.58
CA THR A 263 -13.30 15.17 -5.55
C THR A 263 -13.72 15.37 -4.10
N ILE A 264 -13.50 16.58 -3.59
CA ILE A 264 -14.14 17.04 -2.37
C ILE A 264 -15.51 17.58 -2.82
N ARG A 265 -16.51 16.77 -2.72
CA ARG A 265 -17.90 17.18 -2.59
C ARG A 265 -18.45 16.63 -1.29
#